data_74be0e7dc11575f7d2d6e50b921c0ce0
#
_entry.id   74be0e7dc11575f7d2d6e50b921c0ce0
#
_cell.length_a   1.000
_cell.length_b   1.000
_cell.length_c   1.000
_cell.angle_alpha   90.00
_cell.angle_beta   90.00
_cell.angle_gamma   90.00
#
_symmetry.space_group_name_H-M   'P 1'
#
loop_
_entity.id
_entity.type
_entity.pdbx_description
1 polymer ?
#
loop_
_entity_poly.entity_id
_entity_poly.type
_entity_poly.pdbx_seq_one_letter_code
_entity_poly.pdbx_strand_id
1 'polypeptide(L)'
;MDNYKCEKCGKEFVNNSKYTKHINKKKSCINKKKSCINDTKIIEKIDDVVKEIVDIADNKLVKQLNIKKINYPKPILKWVGGKTQILDKLIVEFPTEINNYHEIFLGGGSVLLTLLSYVKNGIIKIHGNIYAYDLNEPLIYIYINIQSNHKKLYNEIQKLIIEFNSCGDDKINRKPKNIDEAKLAKENYYYWIRSEYNKLSIIDKKTIIGSSMFIFLNKTCFRGVFRVGPNGFNVPYGHYNNPEIINKEHLDEIHDLIQNVKFKCCDFNTSLNSIDTNDYVYLDPPYAPETKTSFVKYTENGFNLDTHTQLFKLIHTLTETNKKMMLSNADVSLVRDNFTNKKYNIDSILCKRSINSKKPDSKTNEVIIKNY
;
A
#
# COMPACT_ATOMS: atom_id res chain seq x y z
N MET A 1 -42.09 36.86 -61.52
CA MET A 1 -40.84 36.14 -61.76
C MET A 1 -40.70 35.13 -60.62
N ASP A 2 -40.80 33.85 -60.94
CA ASP A 2 -40.75 32.79 -59.88
C ASP A 2 -39.32 32.59 -59.37
N ASN A 3 -39.13 32.86 -58.09
CA ASN A 3 -37.86 32.58 -57.42
C ASN A 3 -37.85 31.13 -56.92
N TYR A 4 -36.89 30.34 -57.39
CA TYR A 4 -36.71 28.95 -57.00
C TYR A 4 -35.72 28.82 -55.82
N LYS A 5 -36.13 28.28 -54.67
CA LYS A 5 -35.31 28.14 -53.47
C LYS A 5 -34.98 26.69 -53.19
N CYS A 6 -33.70 26.37 -52.96
CA CYS A 6 -33.27 25.04 -52.60
C CYS A 6 -33.56 24.76 -51.10
N GLU A 7 -34.44 23.80 -50.83
CA GLU A 7 -34.80 23.42 -49.44
C GLU A 7 -33.64 22.83 -48.61
N LYS A 8 -32.63 22.23 -49.29
CA LYS A 8 -31.47 21.62 -48.61
C LYS A 8 -30.42 22.62 -48.14
N CYS A 9 -30.23 23.75 -48.86
CA CYS A 9 -29.17 24.72 -48.53
C CYS A 9 -29.64 26.17 -48.49
N GLY A 10 -30.95 26.44 -48.75
CA GLY A 10 -31.56 27.78 -48.69
C GLY A 10 -31.17 28.72 -49.83
N LYS A 11 -30.39 28.27 -50.82
CA LYS A 11 -29.94 29.14 -51.93
C LYS A 11 -31.07 29.41 -52.90
N GLU A 12 -31.26 30.70 -53.31
CA GLU A 12 -32.28 31.15 -54.23
C GLU A 12 -31.74 31.33 -55.65
N PHE A 13 -32.57 31.01 -56.65
CA PHE A 13 -32.26 31.05 -58.07
C PHE A 13 -33.37 31.73 -58.81
N VAL A 14 -33.03 32.73 -59.68
CA VAL A 14 -33.97 33.44 -60.53
C VAL A 14 -34.36 32.68 -61.83
N ASN A 15 -33.87 31.45 -62.01
CA ASN A 15 -34.08 30.69 -63.23
C ASN A 15 -34.15 29.18 -62.90
N ASN A 16 -35.21 28.53 -63.40
CA ASN A 16 -35.46 27.10 -63.16
C ASN A 16 -34.30 26.17 -63.64
N SER A 17 -33.66 26.51 -64.78
CA SER A 17 -32.56 25.74 -65.35
C SER A 17 -31.31 25.70 -64.40
N LYS A 18 -31.06 26.83 -63.69
CA LYS A 18 -29.96 26.90 -62.69
C LYS A 18 -30.31 26.16 -61.41
N TYR A 19 -31.58 26.23 -60.98
CA TYR A 19 -32.12 25.49 -59.86
C TYR A 19 -32.02 23.97 -60.08
N THR A 20 -32.52 23.50 -61.25
CA THR A 20 -32.46 22.07 -61.62
C THR A 20 -31.03 21.52 -61.72
N LYS A 21 -30.10 22.33 -62.27
CA LYS A 21 -28.65 21.98 -62.27
C LYS A 21 -28.05 21.94 -60.83
N HIS A 22 -28.60 22.73 -59.92
CA HIS A 22 -28.13 22.74 -58.53
C HIS A 22 -28.62 21.50 -57.77
N ILE A 23 -29.88 21.11 -57.88
CA ILE A 23 -30.45 19.94 -57.17
C ILE A 23 -29.96 18.61 -57.75
N ASN A 24 -29.58 18.56 -59.05
CA ASN A 24 -29.13 17.36 -59.72
C ASN A 24 -27.59 17.13 -59.63
N LYS A 25 -26.86 17.93 -58.89
CA LYS A 25 -25.43 17.69 -58.64
C LYS A 25 -25.20 16.43 -57.81
N LYS A 26 -24.30 15.54 -58.23
CA LYS A 26 -23.93 14.31 -57.51
C LYS A 26 -23.37 14.52 -56.10
N LYS A 27 -22.94 15.74 -55.75
CA LYS A 27 -22.57 16.10 -54.35
C LYS A 27 -23.71 16.89 -53.72
N SER A 28 -24.24 16.39 -52.62
CA SER A 28 -25.30 17.02 -51.83
C SER A 28 -24.87 18.43 -51.39
N CYS A 29 -25.79 19.44 -51.60
CA CYS A 29 -25.62 20.75 -51.03
C CYS A 29 -26.06 20.75 -49.57
N ILE A 30 -25.11 20.63 -48.67
CA ILE A 30 -25.33 20.65 -47.21
C ILE A 30 -25.13 22.08 -46.70
N ASN A 31 -26.00 22.56 -45.84
CA ASN A 31 -25.93 23.87 -45.23
C ASN A 31 -24.77 23.94 -44.23
N LYS A 32 -23.63 24.48 -44.65
CA LYS A 32 -22.42 24.60 -43.81
C LYS A 32 -22.61 25.37 -42.48
N LYS A 33 -23.70 26.19 -42.39
CA LYS A 33 -23.94 26.96 -41.14
C LYS A 33 -24.48 26.15 -39.97
N LYS A 34 -25.09 24.97 -40.17
CA LYS A 34 -25.57 24.13 -39.05
C LYS A 34 -24.50 23.18 -38.51
N SER A 35 -23.47 22.82 -39.28
CA SER A 35 -22.36 21.99 -38.79
C SER A 35 -21.38 22.79 -37.90
N CYS A 36 -21.12 24.05 -38.23
CA CYS A 36 -20.17 24.88 -37.48
C CYS A 36 -20.61 25.21 -36.03
N ILE A 37 -21.92 25.26 -35.72
CA ILE A 37 -22.40 25.58 -34.36
C ILE A 37 -22.25 24.37 -33.44
N ASN A 38 -22.43 23.14 -33.95
CA ASN A 38 -22.21 21.92 -33.16
C ASN A 38 -20.71 21.61 -32.95
N ASP A 39 -19.90 21.88 -33.99
CA ASP A 39 -18.46 21.68 -33.93
C ASP A 39 -17.80 22.66 -32.94
N THR A 40 -18.25 23.91 -32.89
CA THR A 40 -17.74 24.93 -31.95
C THR A 40 -18.07 24.56 -30.50
N LYS A 41 -19.29 24.08 -30.20
CA LYS A 41 -19.65 23.61 -28.85
C LYS A 41 -18.94 22.32 -28.43
N ILE A 42 -18.59 21.47 -29.38
CA ILE A 42 -17.77 20.26 -29.11
C ILE A 42 -16.32 20.66 -28.86
N ILE A 43 -15.77 21.60 -29.64
CA ILE A 43 -14.42 22.14 -29.45
C ILE A 43 -14.30 22.84 -28.10
N GLU A 44 -15.24 23.74 -27.74
CA GLU A 44 -15.27 24.41 -26.42
C GLU A 44 -15.29 23.38 -25.26
N LYS A 45 -16.11 22.33 -25.36
CA LYS A 45 -16.12 21.26 -24.35
C LYS A 45 -14.84 20.45 -24.31
N ILE A 46 -14.19 20.21 -25.45
CA ILE A 46 -12.89 19.54 -25.52
C ILE A 46 -11.81 20.43 -24.88
N ASP A 47 -11.82 21.73 -25.19
CA ASP A 47 -10.88 22.69 -24.62
C ASP A 47 -11.04 22.82 -23.10
N ASP A 48 -12.28 22.83 -22.58
CA ASP A 48 -12.54 22.80 -21.14
C ASP A 48 -12.00 21.51 -20.47
N VAL A 49 -12.25 20.36 -21.06
CA VAL A 49 -11.74 19.07 -20.56
C VAL A 49 -10.21 18.98 -20.65
N VAL A 50 -9.62 19.49 -21.76
CA VAL A 50 -8.16 19.54 -21.93
C VAL A 50 -7.55 20.47 -20.87
N LYS A 51 -8.16 21.62 -20.62
CA LYS A 51 -7.71 22.57 -19.59
C LYS A 51 -7.78 21.95 -18.18
N GLU A 52 -8.88 21.26 -17.87
CA GLU A 52 -9.04 20.53 -16.60
C GLU A 52 -7.98 19.42 -16.45
N ILE A 53 -7.68 18.67 -17.51
CA ILE A 53 -6.62 17.64 -17.53
C ILE A 53 -5.24 18.27 -17.36
N VAL A 54 -4.96 19.40 -18.02
CA VAL A 54 -3.69 20.13 -17.89
C VAL A 54 -3.55 20.69 -16.48
N ASP A 55 -4.58 21.30 -15.92
CA ASP A 55 -4.57 21.82 -14.54
C ASP A 55 -4.37 20.70 -13.50
N ILE A 56 -4.97 19.52 -13.71
CA ILE A 56 -4.74 18.33 -12.88
C ILE A 56 -3.31 17.83 -13.03
N ALA A 57 -2.80 17.76 -14.26
CA ALA A 57 -1.42 17.30 -14.53
C ALA A 57 -0.39 18.28 -13.99
N ASP A 58 -0.59 19.59 -14.14
CA ASP A 58 0.28 20.63 -13.61
C ASP A 58 0.25 20.65 -12.07
N ASN A 59 -0.92 20.52 -11.44
CA ASN A 59 -1.03 20.39 -10.00
C ASN A 59 -0.34 19.12 -9.47
N LYS A 60 -0.43 18.02 -10.20
CA LYS A 60 0.27 16.76 -9.85
C LYS A 60 1.78 16.90 -10.03
N LEU A 61 2.23 17.59 -11.09
CA LEU A 61 3.64 17.88 -11.37
C LEU A 61 4.21 18.88 -10.36
N VAL A 62 3.48 19.95 -10.03
CA VAL A 62 3.85 20.93 -9.00
C VAL A 62 3.91 20.29 -7.62
N LYS A 63 2.98 19.40 -7.25
CA LYS A 63 3.09 18.59 -6.04
C LYS A 63 4.33 17.71 -6.06
N GLN A 64 4.65 17.06 -7.18
CA GLN A 64 5.85 16.23 -7.31
C GLN A 64 7.16 17.04 -7.30
N LEU A 65 7.19 18.23 -7.89
CA LEU A 65 8.37 19.11 -7.95
C LEU A 65 8.62 19.85 -6.63
N ASN A 66 7.58 20.19 -5.87
CA ASN A 66 7.70 20.88 -4.58
C ASN A 66 7.92 19.93 -3.40
N ILE A 67 7.77 18.62 -3.58
CA ILE A 67 8.09 17.66 -2.55
C ILE A 67 9.61 17.49 -2.53
N LYS A 68 10.31 18.28 -1.69
CA LYS A 68 11.69 17.99 -1.28
C LYS A 68 11.75 16.50 -0.97
N LYS A 69 12.67 15.78 -1.60
CA LYS A 69 12.87 14.36 -1.31
C LYS A 69 13.19 14.23 0.18
N ILE A 70 12.21 13.82 0.96
CA ILE A 70 12.34 13.63 2.39
C ILE A 70 12.99 12.26 2.61
N ASN A 71 14.00 12.24 3.44
CA ASN A 71 14.50 10.99 3.97
C ASN A 71 13.55 10.49 5.05
N TYR A 72 13.15 9.24 4.93
CA TYR A 72 12.33 8.55 5.92
C TYR A 72 13.00 7.22 6.31
N PRO A 73 12.90 6.80 7.57
CA PRO A 73 13.50 5.55 8.03
C PRO A 73 12.85 4.35 7.36
N LYS A 74 13.66 3.34 7.07
CA LYS A 74 13.14 2.04 6.61
C LYS A 74 12.47 1.32 7.78
N PRO A 75 11.50 0.43 7.53
CA PRO A 75 10.98 -0.44 8.57
C PRO A 75 12.08 -1.26 9.27
N ILE A 76 11.94 -1.47 10.59
CA ILE A 76 12.87 -2.35 11.33
C ILE A 76 12.75 -3.78 10.83
N LEU A 77 11.53 -4.23 10.56
CA LEU A 77 11.27 -5.58 10.10
C LEU A 77 11.32 -5.69 8.57
N LYS A 78 11.79 -6.81 8.08
CA LYS A 78 11.51 -7.25 6.72
C LYS A 78 10.07 -7.78 6.70
N TRP A 79 9.21 -7.20 5.88
CA TRP A 79 7.80 -7.61 5.83
C TRP A 79 7.35 -7.78 4.39
N VAL A 80 6.62 -8.87 4.14
CA VAL A 80 6.08 -9.18 2.81
C VAL A 80 5.01 -8.16 2.47
N GLY A 81 5.02 -7.64 1.24
CA GLY A 81 4.04 -6.62 0.81
C GLY A 81 4.43 -5.18 1.18
N GLY A 82 5.58 -4.96 1.85
CA GLY A 82 6.04 -3.60 2.18
C GLY A 82 6.14 -2.69 0.95
N LYS A 83 5.64 -1.46 1.05
CA LYS A 83 5.48 -0.49 -0.04
C LYS A 83 6.74 0.30 -0.40
N THR A 84 7.91 -0.09 0.10
CA THR A 84 9.18 0.67 -0.05
C THR A 84 9.53 1.08 -1.48
N GLN A 85 9.06 0.35 -2.49
CA GLN A 85 9.33 0.66 -3.90
C GLN A 85 8.44 1.77 -4.47
N ILE A 86 7.29 2.04 -3.85
CA ILE A 86 6.28 2.97 -4.36
C ILE A 86 5.90 4.06 -3.36
N LEU A 87 6.59 4.14 -2.22
CA LEU A 87 6.27 5.11 -1.15
C LEU A 87 6.21 6.54 -1.67
N ASP A 88 7.20 6.96 -2.50
CA ASP A 88 7.24 8.30 -3.06
C ASP A 88 6.02 8.61 -3.96
N LYS A 89 5.49 7.61 -4.64
CA LYS A 89 4.27 7.73 -5.45
C LYS A 89 3.00 7.67 -4.62
N LEU A 90 3.02 6.86 -3.57
CA LEU A 90 1.87 6.65 -2.70
C LEU A 90 1.59 7.87 -1.82
N ILE A 91 2.64 8.42 -1.20
CA ILE A 91 2.49 9.50 -0.21
C ILE A 91 2.00 10.83 -0.83
N VAL A 92 2.32 11.08 -2.10
CA VAL A 92 1.85 12.29 -2.81
C VAL A 92 0.34 12.27 -3.09
N GLU A 93 -0.26 11.10 -3.06
CA GLU A 93 -1.70 10.93 -3.20
C GLU A 93 -2.46 11.12 -1.87
N PHE A 94 -1.75 11.21 -0.72
CA PHE A 94 -2.38 11.46 0.57
C PHE A 94 -2.90 12.89 0.65
N PRO A 95 -4.02 13.14 1.38
CA PRO A 95 -4.44 14.50 1.70
C PRO A 95 -3.35 15.24 2.47
N THR A 96 -3.16 16.53 2.19
CA THR A 96 -2.22 17.39 2.93
C THR A 96 -2.72 17.78 4.32
N GLU A 97 -4.04 17.75 4.52
CA GLU A 97 -4.72 17.98 5.81
C GLU A 97 -5.54 16.76 6.17
N ILE A 98 -5.30 16.17 7.32
CA ILE A 98 -5.94 14.94 7.83
C ILE A 98 -6.44 15.23 9.25
N ASN A 99 -7.67 14.82 9.57
CA ASN A 99 -8.18 14.86 10.95
C ASN A 99 -7.52 13.75 11.77
N ASN A 100 -8.07 12.55 11.80
CA ASN A 100 -7.38 11.37 12.33
C ASN A 100 -6.87 10.51 11.16
N TYR A 101 -5.73 9.83 11.36
CA TYR A 101 -5.17 8.88 10.42
C TYR A 101 -5.32 7.45 10.95
N HIS A 102 -5.73 6.54 10.06
CA HIS A 102 -5.90 5.13 10.39
C HIS A 102 -5.18 4.26 9.35
N GLU A 103 -4.14 3.52 9.76
CA GLU A 103 -3.49 2.47 8.97
C GLU A 103 -3.99 1.11 9.43
N ILE A 104 -4.86 0.47 8.62
CA ILE A 104 -5.62 -0.72 9.04
C ILE A 104 -4.79 -2.00 9.02
N PHE A 105 -3.80 -2.07 8.13
CA PHE A 105 -2.89 -3.21 7.97
C PHE A 105 -1.46 -2.71 8.06
N LEU A 106 -0.95 -2.52 9.27
CA LEU A 106 0.35 -1.89 9.52
C LEU A 106 1.51 -2.64 8.88
N GLY A 107 1.52 -3.97 9.01
CA GLY A 107 2.63 -4.80 8.55
C GLY A 107 3.98 -4.29 9.07
N GLY A 108 4.93 -4.11 8.16
CA GLY A 108 6.25 -3.55 8.49
C GLY A 108 6.27 -2.05 8.78
N GLY A 109 5.14 -1.33 8.70
CA GLY A 109 5.02 0.10 9.01
C GLY A 109 5.68 1.05 7.99
N SER A 110 5.92 0.60 6.76
CA SER A 110 6.61 1.42 5.76
C SER A 110 5.84 2.69 5.39
N VAL A 111 4.51 2.62 5.28
CA VAL A 111 3.66 3.77 4.95
C VAL A 111 3.54 4.70 6.15
N LEU A 112 3.30 4.16 7.34
CA LEU A 112 3.26 4.92 8.59
C LEU A 112 4.53 5.75 8.80
N LEU A 113 5.73 5.14 8.73
CA LEU A 113 6.99 5.83 8.95
C LEU A 113 7.24 6.93 7.90
N THR A 114 6.86 6.68 6.65
CA THR A 114 6.92 7.70 5.60
C THR A 114 5.97 8.85 5.91
N LEU A 115 4.70 8.57 6.23
CA LEU A 115 3.71 9.59 6.60
C LEU A 115 4.20 10.45 7.77
N LEU A 116 4.69 9.82 8.84
CA LEU A 116 5.20 10.52 10.03
C LEU A 116 6.39 11.42 9.69
N SER A 117 7.24 11.00 8.75
CA SER A 117 8.34 11.84 8.27
C SER A 117 7.83 13.06 7.50
N TYR A 118 6.78 12.92 6.69
CA TYR A 118 6.13 14.03 6.00
C TYR A 118 5.43 14.99 6.98
N VAL A 119 4.82 14.45 8.04
CA VAL A 119 4.22 15.26 9.12
C VAL A 119 5.32 16.03 9.87
N LYS A 120 6.41 15.38 10.26
CA LYS A 120 7.55 16.01 10.94
C LYS A 120 8.16 17.17 10.13
N ASN A 121 8.13 17.06 8.79
CA ASN A 121 8.62 18.11 7.88
C ASN A 121 7.53 19.13 7.49
N GLY A 122 6.34 19.08 8.06
CA GLY A 122 5.27 20.04 7.84
C GLY A 122 4.60 20.00 6.46
N ILE A 123 4.78 18.91 5.70
CA ILE A 123 4.16 18.75 4.37
C ILE A 123 2.75 18.19 4.48
N ILE A 124 2.54 17.24 5.38
CA ILE A 124 1.23 16.73 5.73
C ILE A 124 0.94 17.16 7.18
N LYS A 125 -0.28 17.58 7.46
CA LYS A 125 -0.72 17.97 8.79
C LYS A 125 -1.81 17.05 9.26
N ILE A 126 -1.62 16.47 10.45
CA ILE A 126 -2.61 15.65 11.14
C ILE A 126 -3.06 16.42 12.39
N HIS A 127 -4.35 16.73 12.48
CA HIS A 127 -4.91 17.55 13.55
C HIS A 127 -5.28 16.73 14.78
N GLY A 128 -5.61 15.47 14.58
CA GLY A 128 -6.07 14.56 15.62
C GLY A 128 -5.09 13.45 15.93
N ASN A 129 -5.58 12.24 16.00
CA ASN A 129 -4.82 11.06 16.42
C ASN A 129 -4.30 10.27 15.21
N ILE A 130 -3.26 9.50 15.45
CA ILE A 130 -2.67 8.55 14.50
C ILE A 130 -2.86 7.15 15.06
N TYR A 131 -3.58 6.32 14.34
CA TYR A 131 -3.86 4.93 14.72
C TYR A 131 -3.21 3.97 13.72
N ALA A 132 -2.57 2.94 14.24
CA ALA A 132 -2.01 1.86 13.44
C ALA A 132 -2.48 0.51 13.97
N TYR A 133 -3.01 -0.33 13.07
CA TYR A 133 -3.65 -1.59 13.42
C TYR A 133 -2.99 -2.76 12.69
N ASP A 134 -2.96 -3.89 13.33
CA ASP A 134 -2.64 -5.18 12.70
C ASP A 134 -3.25 -6.31 13.52
N LEU A 135 -3.58 -7.41 12.88
CA LEU A 135 -4.06 -8.62 13.56
C LEU A 135 -2.91 -9.39 14.23
N ASN A 136 -1.67 -9.17 13.78
CA ASN A 136 -0.48 -9.82 14.33
C ASN A 136 -0.06 -9.14 15.64
N GLU A 137 -0.49 -9.72 16.75
CA GLU A 137 -0.24 -9.15 18.07
C GLU A 137 1.26 -9.02 18.40
N PRO A 138 2.15 -10.03 18.19
CA PRO A 138 3.58 -9.85 18.38
C PRO A 138 4.18 -8.70 17.54
N LEU A 139 3.69 -8.46 16.33
CA LEU A 139 4.12 -7.34 15.50
C LEU A 139 3.76 -5.98 16.13
N ILE A 140 2.53 -5.82 16.57
CA ILE A 140 2.06 -4.60 17.26
C ILE A 140 2.90 -4.33 18.51
N TYR A 141 3.20 -5.36 19.29
CA TYR A 141 3.99 -5.20 20.50
C TYR A 141 5.47 -4.86 20.25
N ILE A 142 6.03 -5.16 19.08
CA ILE A 142 7.35 -4.63 18.70
C ILE A 142 7.30 -3.09 18.67
N TYR A 143 6.31 -2.49 18.01
CA TYR A 143 6.18 -1.04 17.95
C TYR A 143 5.90 -0.42 19.32
N ILE A 144 5.03 -1.04 20.14
CA ILE A 144 4.77 -0.60 21.52
C ILE A 144 6.06 -0.67 22.37
N ASN A 145 6.86 -1.71 22.22
CA ASN A 145 8.13 -1.85 22.96
C ASN A 145 9.21 -0.89 22.47
N ILE A 146 9.22 -0.55 21.18
CA ILE A 146 10.07 0.53 20.65
C ILE A 146 9.63 1.86 21.23
N GLN A 147 8.34 2.15 21.25
CA GLN A 147 7.77 3.39 21.78
C GLN A 147 8.03 3.56 23.29
N SER A 148 7.89 2.49 24.05
CA SER A 148 7.97 2.55 25.52
C SER A 148 9.41 2.42 26.04
N ASN A 149 10.26 1.56 25.47
CA ASN A 149 11.61 1.30 26.00
C ASN A 149 12.57 0.73 24.93
N HIS A 150 12.81 1.49 23.85
CA HIS A 150 13.70 1.09 22.75
C HIS A 150 15.13 0.77 23.22
N LYS A 151 15.66 1.47 24.24
CA LYS A 151 17.01 1.20 24.78
C LYS A 151 17.13 -0.19 25.39
N LYS A 152 16.13 -0.60 26.17
CA LYS A 152 16.11 -1.95 26.74
C LYS A 152 15.94 -2.99 25.63
N LEU A 153 15.06 -2.72 24.66
CA LEU A 153 14.88 -3.60 23.49
C LEU A 153 16.19 -3.75 22.71
N TYR A 154 16.91 -2.65 22.44
CA TYR A 154 18.22 -2.69 21.81
C TYR A 154 19.19 -3.57 22.57
N ASN A 155 19.29 -3.40 23.88
CA ASN A 155 20.20 -4.18 24.72
C ASN A 155 19.88 -5.70 24.69
N GLU A 156 18.60 -6.07 24.72
CA GLU A 156 18.21 -7.48 24.61
C GLU A 156 18.53 -8.06 23.22
N ILE A 157 18.33 -7.29 22.15
CA ILE A 157 18.75 -7.71 20.80
C ILE A 157 20.26 -7.85 20.70
N GLN A 158 21.03 -6.93 21.31
CA GLN A 158 22.50 -7.01 21.32
C GLN A 158 23.03 -8.28 22.00
N LYS A 159 22.38 -8.76 23.07
CA LYS A 159 22.74 -10.05 23.68
C LYS A 159 22.63 -11.19 22.66
N LEU A 160 21.52 -11.25 21.93
CA LEU A 160 21.31 -12.26 20.89
C LEU A 160 22.34 -12.15 19.76
N ILE A 161 22.72 -10.93 19.38
CA ILE A 161 23.71 -10.68 18.33
C ILE A 161 25.11 -11.12 18.79
N ILE A 162 25.49 -10.80 20.03
CA ILE A 162 26.79 -11.20 20.61
C ILE A 162 26.90 -12.72 20.64
N GLU A 163 25.88 -13.40 21.13
CA GLU A 163 25.85 -14.88 21.16
C GLU A 163 25.88 -15.47 19.75
N PHE A 164 25.06 -14.94 18.82
CA PHE A 164 25.03 -15.37 17.42
C PHE A 164 26.40 -15.20 16.72
N ASN A 165 27.09 -14.11 16.99
CA ASN A 165 28.41 -13.83 16.41
C ASN A 165 29.53 -14.64 17.06
N SER A 166 29.35 -15.11 18.31
CA SER A 166 30.29 -16.00 18.99
C SER A 166 30.13 -17.46 18.59
N CYS A 167 29.09 -17.81 17.80
CA CYS A 167 28.90 -19.19 17.36
C CYS A 167 30.03 -19.68 16.48
N GLY A 168 30.38 -20.96 16.64
CA GLY A 168 31.31 -21.68 15.79
C GLY A 168 30.77 -21.96 14.38
N ASP A 169 31.50 -22.77 13.65
CA ASP A 169 31.16 -23.29 12.33
C ASP A 169 31.26 -24.81 12.30
N ASP A 170 30.59 -25.46 13.24
CA ASP A 170 30.58 -26.89 13.45
C ASP A 170 29.36 -27.54 12.76
N LYS A 171 29.18 -28.85 12.99
CA LYS A 171 28.09 -29.63 12.40
C LYS A 171 26.71 -29.04 12.69
N ILE A 172 25.92 -28.95 11.65
CA ILE A 172 24.56 -28.41 11.73
C ILE A 172 23.64 -29.36 12.50
N ASN A 173 23.08 -28.84 13.60
CA ASN A 173 22.04 -29.47 14.41
C ASN A 173 20.82 -28.51 14.49
N ARG A 174 19.76 -28.81 13.75
CA ARG A 174 18.53 -28.00 13.73
C ARG A 174 17.61 -28.22 14.93
N LYS A 175 18.02 -29.06 15.89
CA LYS A 175 17.29 -29.35 17.13
C LYS A 175 18.26 -29.40 18.32
N PRO A 176 19.01 -28.31 18.58
CA PRO A 176 19.91 -28.27 19.72
C PRO A 176 19.09 -28.36 21.02
N LYS A 177 19.63 -29.13 21.98
CA LYS A 177 18.96 -29.43 23.27
C LYS A 177 19.25 -28.37 24.32
N ASN A 178 20.36 -27.67 24.18
CA ASN A 178 20.83 -26.65 25.12
C ASN A 178 21.61 -25.55 24.37
N ILE A 179 22.00 -24.50 25.09
CA ILE A 179 22.70 -23.36 24.55
C ILE A 179 24.10 -23.69 24.04
N ASP A 180 24.79 -24.69 24.64
CA ASP A 180 26.13 -25.09 24.21
C ASP A 180 26.08 -25.78 22.86
N GLU A 181 25.13 -26.70 22.64
CA GLU A 181 24.86 -27.25 21.30
C GLU A 181 24.45 -26.19 20.29
N ALA A 182 23.68 -25.18 20.72
CA ALA A 182 23.24 -24.10 19.88
C ALA A 182 24.42 -23.22 19.39
N LYS A 183 25.40 -22.95 20.28
CA LYS A 183 26.56 -22.09 19.95
C LYS A 183 27.61 -22.80 19.08
N LEU A 184 27.48 -24.08 18.79
CA LEU A 184 28.38 -24.79 17.87
C LEU A 184 28.28 -24.23 16.41
N ALA A 185 27.13 -23.71 15.99
CA ALA A 185 26.98 -23.06 14.67
C ALA A 185 25.88 -21.99 14.67
N LYS A 186 26.02 -20.97 13.82
CA LYS A 186 25.01 -19.91 13.65
C LYS A 186 23.62 -20.45 13.29
N GLU A 187 23.54 -21.46 12.44
CA GLU A 187 22.26 -22.10 12.07
C GLU A 187 21.64 -22.81 13.27
N ASN A 188 22.44 -23.50 14.10
CA ASN A 188 21.95 -24.15 15.32
C ASN A 188 21.38 -23.12 16.30
N TYR A 189 22.09 -22.00 16.51
CA TYR A 189 21.65 -20.91 17.38
C TYR A 189 20.33 -20.29 16.88
N TYR A 190 20.17 -20.10 15.56
CA TYR A 190 18.91 -19.66 14.99
C TYR A 190 17.75 -20.60 15.34
N TYR A 191 17.95 -21.93 15.18
CA TYR A 191 16.91 -22.90 15.49
C TYR A 191 16.64 -23.00 17.00
N TRP A 192 17.65 -22.75 17.84
CA TRP A 192 17.50 -22.63 19.29
C TRP A 192 16.60 -21.45 19.63
N ILE A 193 16.91 -20.23 19.19
CA ILE A 193 16.10 -19.04 19.44
C ILE A 193 14.68 -19.22 18.90
N ARG A 194 14.52 -19.84 17.72
CA ARG A 194 13.19 -20.15 17.18
C ARG A 194 12.40 -21.08 18.09
N SER A 195 13.04 -22.09 18.65
CA SER A 195 12.41 -23.01 19.60
C SER A 195 12.00 -22.29 20.88
N GLU A 196 12.90 -21.48 21.45
CA GLU A 196 12.62 -20.71 22.67
C GLU A 196 11.48 -19.70 22.44
N TYR A 197 11.48 -18.97 21.31
CA TYR A 197 10.38 -18.07 20.94
C TYR A 197 9.03 -18.80 20.83
N ASN A 198 9.03 -20.01 20.27
CA ASN A 198 7.78 -20.79 20.13
C ASN A 198 7.27 -21.33 21.46
N LYS A 199 8.13 -21.52 22.46
CA LYS A 199 7.75 -21.92 23.83
C LYS A 199 7.14 -20.77 24.64
N LEU A 200 7.41 -19.52 24.24
CA LEU A 200 6.85 -18.34 24.94
C LEU A 200 5.32 -18.38 24.91
N SER A 201 4.72 -18.03 26.03
CA SER A 201 3.28 -17.75 26.08
C SER A 201 2.92 -16.56 25.20
N ILE A 202 1.62 -16.39 24.90
CA ILE A 202 1.13 -15.20 24.18
C ILE A 202 1.52 -13.92 24.92
N ILE A 203 1.46 -13.92 26.27
CA ILE A 203 1.83 -12.78 27.11
C ILE A 203 3.35 -12.51 27.00
N ASP A 204 4.18 -13.53 27.07
CA ASP A 204 5.63 -13.36 27.01
C ASP A 204 6.11 -12.86 25.64
N LYS A 205 5.44 -13.24 24.56
CA LYS A 205 5.70 -12.72 23.19
C LYS A 205 5.48 -11.22 23.07
N LYS A 206 4.68 -10.61 23.95
CA LYS A 206 4.42 -9.15 24.01
C LYS A 206 5.52 -8.39 24.75
N THR A 207 6.37 -9.07 25.48
CA THR A 207 7.46 -8.45 26.24
C THR A 207 8.60 -7.98 25.35
N ILE A 208 9.50 -7.21 25.94
CA ILE A 208 10.76 -6.81 25.27
C ILE A 208 11.58 -8.03 24.85
N ILE A 209 11.61 -9.09 25.66
CA ILE A 209 12.31 -10.33 25.33
C ILE A 209 11.67 -11.00 24.11
N GLY A 210 10.35 -11.16 24.10
CA GLY A 210 9.62 -11.71 22.96
C GLY A 210 9.84 -10.89 21.69
N SER A 211 9.80 -9.55 21.79
CA SER A 211 10.08 -8.65 20.67
C SER A 211 11.52 -8.73 20.17
N SER A 212 12.51 -8.85 21.08
CA SER A 212 13.91 -9.00 20.69
C SER A 212 14.16 -10.30 19.92
N MET A 213 13.59 -11.41 20.37
CA MET A 213 13.65 -12.70 19.67
C MET A 213 12.95 -12.62 18.30
N PHE A 214 11.78 -11.96 18.23
CA PHE A 214 11.08 -11.83 16.96
C PHE A 214 11.87 -10.99 15.93
N ILE A 215 12.45 -9.87 16.33
CA ILE A 215 13.31 -9.04 15.47
C ILE A 215 14.51 -9.86 14.99
N PHE A 216 15.20 -10.56 15.91
CA PHE A 216 16.33 -11.44 15.58
C PHE A 216 15.93 -12.50 14.55
N LEU A 217 14.83 -13.23 14.79
CA LEU A 217 14.33 -14.25 13.88
C LEU A 217 13.95 -13.68 12.52
N ASN A 218 13.25 -12.55 12.47
CA ASN A 218 12.87 -11.90 11.21
C ASN A 218 14.10 -11.48 10.38
N LYS A 219 15.13 -10.95 11.01
CA LYS A 219 16.34 -10.48 10.33
C LYS A 219 17.25 -11.63 9.87
N THR A 220 17.18 -12.78 10.52
CA THR A 220 18.06 -13.94 10.24
C THR A 220 17.35 -15.09 9.51
N CYS A 221 16.01 -15.09 9.43
CA CYS A 221 15.25 -16.11 8.71
C CYS A 221 15.27 -15.91 7.19
N PHE A 222 14.90 -16.95 6.46
CA PHE A 222 14.81 -16.94 5.00
C PHE A 222 13.88 -15.82 4.51
N ARG A 223 14.45 -14.85 3.79
CA ARG A 223 13.79 -13.69 3.17
C ARG A 223 13.01 -12.76 4.13
N GLY A 224 13.19 -12.89 5.45
CA GLY A 224 12.43 -12.10 6.41
C GLY A 224 10.91 -12.40 6.39
N VAL A 225 10.54 -13.60 5.95
CA VAL A 225 9.12 -14.00 5.89
C VAL A 225 8.61 -14.27 7.31
N PHE A 226 7.40 -13.81 7.61
CA PHE A 226 6.68 -14.24 8.81
C PHE A 226 5.70 -15.36 8.42
N ARG A 227 5.84 -16.52 9.03
CA ARG A 227 4.93 -17.65 8.81
C ARG A 227 4.78 -18.45 10.09
N VAL A 228 3.53 -18.70 10.46
CA VAL A 228 3.14 -19.51 11.60
C VAL A 228 2.50 -20.81 11.10
N GLY A 229 2.86 -21.93 11.68
CA GLY A 229 2.23 -23.23 11.48
C GLY A 229 1.71 -23.76 12.80
N PRO A 230 1.24 -25.02 12.87
CA PRO A 230 0.68 -25.62 14.09
C PRO A 230 1.61 -25.55 15.32
N ASN A 231 2.92 -25.55 15.08
CA ASN A 231 3.95 -25.50 16.14
C ASN A 231 4.60 -24.10 16.27
N GLY A 232 3.93 -23.04 15.86
CA GLY A 232 4.42 -21.67 15.94
C GLY A 232 5.22 -21.22 14.72
N PHE A 233 6.12 -20.23 14.90
CA PHE A 233 6.95 -19.67 13.85
C PHE A 233 7.85 -20.74 13.23
N ASN A 234 7.78 -20.91 11.89
CA ASN A 234 8.37 -22.09 11.23
C ASN A 234 9.24 -21.77 9.99
N VAL A 235 9.70 -20.53 9.85
CA VAL A 235 10.58 -20.14 8.74
C VAL A 235 11.99 -20.70 8.98
N PRO A 236 12.69 -21.22 7.95
CA PRO A 236 14.06 -21.70 8.09
C PRO A 236 15.07 -20.55 8.20
N TYR A 237 16.31 -20.89 8.60
CA TYR A 237 17.45 -19.98 8.61
C TYR A 237 17.73 -19.41 7.20
N GLY A 238 18.15 -18.15 7.13
CA GLY A 238 18.29 -17.41 5.87
C GLY A 238 19.68 -17.43 5.25
N HIS A 239 20.70 -17.93 5.95
CA HIS A 239 22.11 -18.01 5.49
C HIS A 239 22.68 -16.67 4.99
N TYR A 240 22.34 -15.56 5.65
CA TYR A 240 22.89 -14.25 5.31
C TYR A 240 24.31 -14.07 5.84
N ASN A 241 25.20 -13.51 5.01
CA ASN A 241 26.51 -13.04 5.46
C ASN A 241 26.33 -11.72 6.24
N ASN A 242 26.69 -11.72 7.53
CA ASN A 242 26.63 -10.57 8.42
C ASN A 242 25.34 -9.74 8.31
N PRO A 243 24.16 -10.31 8.62
CA PRO A 243 22.91 -9.57 8.54
C PRO A 243 22.93 -8.44 9.58
N GLU A 244 22.62 -7.22 9.16
CA GLU A 244 22.33 -6.13 10.08
C GLU A 244 20.99 -6.43 10.77
N ILE A 245 21.04 -6.83 12.03
CA ILE A 245 19.85 -7.22 12.79
C ILE A 245 19.19 -5.98 13.36
N ILE A 246 19.97 -5.08 13.96
CA ILE A 246 19.50 -3.81 14.50
C ILE A 246 20.62 -2.76 14.45
N ASN A 247 20.26 -1.54 14.13
CA ASN A 247 21.12 -0.37 14.22
C ASN A 247 20.56 0.58 15.27
N LYS A 248 21.40 1.14 16.12
CA LYS A 248 20.99 1.94 17.27
C LYS A 248 20.36 3.26 16.83
N GLU A 249 21.04 3.99 15.95
CA GLU A 249 20.62 5.31 15.46
C GLU A 249 19.30 5.21 14.72
N HIS A 250 19.14 4.15 13.93
CA HIS A 250 17.88 3.84 13.21
C HIS A 250 16.74 3.51 14.19
N LEU A 251 17.02 2.77 15.27
CA LEU A 251 16.02 2.46 16.29
C LEU A 251 15.62 3.72 17.07
N ASP A 252 16.58 4.59 17.41
CA ASP A 252 16.34 5.87 18.07
C ASP A 252 15.47 6.78 17.17
N GLU A 253 15.78 6.87 15.86
CA GLU A 253 14.99 7.64 14.89
C GLU A 253 13.54 7.17 14.82
N ILE A 254 13.30 5.85 14.74
CA ILE A 254 11.94 5.31 14.71
C ILE A 254 11.23 5.54 16.04
N HIS A 255 11.91 5.36 17.18
CA HIS A 255 11.34 5.65 18.50
C HIS A 255 10.82 7.09 18.57
N ASP A 256 11.62 8.08 18.17
CA ASP A 256 11.24 9.49 18.21
C ASP A 256 10.03 9.77 17.28
N LEU A 257 10.01 9.10 16.13
CA LEU A 257 8.99 9.33 15.11
C LEU A 257 7.60 8.81 15.52
N ILE A 258 7.54 7.67 16.23
CA ILE A 258 6.27 6.97 16.52
C ILE A 258 5.63 7.36 17.85
N GLN A 259 6.15 8.33 18.62
CA GLN A 259 5.71 8.62 19.99
C GLN A 259 4.22 8.92 20.11
N ASN A 260 3.61 9.55 19.12
CA ASN A 260 2.21 9.93 19.10
C ASN A 260 1.29 8.90 18.41
N VAL A 261 1.80 7.73 18.02
CA VAL A 261 1.01 6.70 17.36
C VAL A 261 0.33 5.81 18.37
N LYS A 262 -0.94 5.52 18.14
CA LYS A 262 -1.74 4.58 18.94
C LYS A 262 -1.78 3.22 18.24
N PHE A 263 -0.89 2.31 18.65
CA PHE A 263 -0.86 0.95 18.12
C PHE A 263 -1.93 0.08 18.76
N LYS A 264 -2.69 -0.66 17.94
CA LYS A 264 -3.78 -1.52 18.41
C LYS A 264 -3.77 -2.86 17.67
N CYS A 265 -3.83 -3.96 18.44
CA CYS A 265 -4.06 -5.29 17.87
C CYS A 265 -5.57 -5.52 17.75
N CYS A 266 -6.09 -5.48 16.53
CA CYS A 266 -7.48 -5.85 16.23
C CYS A 266 -7.66 -6.18 14.74
N ASP A 267 -8.77 -6.83 14.43
CA ASP A 267 -9.16 -7.10 13.05
C ASP A 267 -9.68 -5.83 12.33
N PHE A 268 -9.73 -5.91 11.01
CA PHE A 268 -10.16 -4.78 10.18
C PHE A 268 -11.64 -4.42 10.36
N ASN A 269 -12.52 -5.35 10.78
CA ASN A 269 -13.92 -5.02 11.04
C ASN A 269 -14.01 -4.09 12.24
N THR A 270 -13.31 -4.43 13.33
CA THR A 270 -13.30 -3.63 14.55
C THR A 270 -12.70 -2.25 14.29
N SER A 271 -11.55 -2.19 13.57
CA SER A 271 -10.89 -0.92 13.29
C SER A 271 -11.72 -0.02 12.36
N LEU A 272 -12.30 -0.57 11.27
CA LEU A 272 -13.09 0.20 10.31
C LEU A 272 -14.42 0.74 10.90
N ASN A 273 -15.02 0.02 11.83
CA ASN A 273 -16.22 0.48 12.53
C ASN A 273 -15.95 1.64 13.50
N SER A 274 -14.70 1.90 13.87
CA SER A 274 -14.29 3.00 14.77
C SER A 274 -13.90 4.29 14.03
N ILE A 275 -14.03 4.34 12.70
CA ILE A 275 -13.64 5.49 11.87
C ILE A 275 -14.73 6.57 11.95
N ASP A 276 -14.32 7.81 12.22
CA ASP A 276 -15.22 8.96 12.26
C ASP A 276 -15.27 9.71 10.91
N THR A 277 -16.24 10.63 10.78
CA THR A 277 -16.33 11.51 9.63
C THR A 277 -15.11 12.44 9.59
N ASN A 278 -14.58 12.69 8.40
CA ASN A 278 -13.35 13.45 8.12
C ASN A 278 -12.03 12.75 8.51
N ASP A 279 -12.06 11.52 8.98
CA ASP A 279 -10.86 10.72 9.13
C ASP A 279 -10.34 10.23 7.78
N TYR A 280 -9.05 9.91 7.75
CA TYR A 280 -8.40 9.35 6.58
C TYR A 280 -7.90 7.93 6.85
N VAL A 281 -8.27 7.00 5.98
CA VAL A 281 -7.99 5.57 6.14
C VAL A 281 -7.08 5.08 5.03
N TYR A 282 -5.95 4.46 5.40
CA TYR A 282 -5.11 3.72 4.48
C TYR A 282 -5.25 2.21 4.71
N LEU A 283 -5.43 1.46 3.61
CA LEU A 283 -5.63 0.02 3.62
C LEU A 283 -4.61 -0.66 2.70
N ASP A 284 -3.85 -1.60 3.24
CA ASP A 284 -2.91 -2.46 2.52
C ASP A 284 -3.10 -3.92 2.94
N PRO A 285 -4.27 -4.52 2.64
CA PRO A 285 -4.58 -5.88 3.04
C PRO A 285 -3.68 -6.88 2.33
N PRO A 286 -3.63 -8.15 2.78
CA PRO A 286 -3.12 -9.24 1.95
C PRO A 286 -3.78 -9.19 0.57
N TYR A 287 -2.97 -9.23 -0.50
CA TYR A 287 -3.47 -8.98 -1.84
C TYR A 287 -4.38 -10.08 -2.35
N ALA A 288 -5.37 -9.67 -3.13
CA ALA A 288 -6.26 -10.57 -3.84
C ALA A 288 -5.44 -11.46 -4.80
N PRO A 289 -5.69 -12.78 -4.82
CA PRO A 289 -4.94 -13.71 -5.64
C PRO A 289 -5.28 -13.55 -7.13
N GLU A 290 -4.30 -13.76 -8.01
CA GLU A 290 -4.50 -13.75 -9.46
C GLU A 290 -5.38 -14.93 -9.93
N THR A 291 -5.36 -16.04 -9.19
CA THR A 291 -6.17 -17.23 -9.49
C THR A 291 -6.88 -17.72 -8.24
N LYS A 292 -8.04 -18.37 -8.41
CA LYS A 292 -8.85 -18.92 -7.30
C LYS A 292 -8.08 -19.91 -6.40
N THR A 293 -6.97 -20.47 -6.88
CA THR A 293 -6.15 -21.46 -6.17
C THR A 293 -4.95 -20.87 -5.42
N SER A 294 -4.67 -19.57 -5.58
CA SER A 294 -3.45 -18.91 -5.08
C SER A 294 -3.65 -18.16 -3.76
N PHE A 295 -4.55 -18.61 -2.87
CA PHE A 295 -4.80 -17.92 -1.60
C PHE A 295 -3.58 -17.92 -0.68
N VAL A 296 -3.22 -16.74 -0.18
CA VAL A 296 -2.06 -16.53 0.68
C VAL A 296 -2.44 -16.70 2.15
N LYS A 297 -1.80 -17.64 2.83
CA LYS A 297 -1.96 -17.84 4.28
C LYS A 297 -1.06 -16.87 5.06
N TYR A 298 -1.54 -15.66 5.34
CA TYR A 298 -0.88 -14.72 6.26
C TYR A 298 -1.24 -14.98 7.73
N THR A 299 -2.39 -15.57 7.98
CA THR A 299 -2.88 -15.98 9.30
C THR A 299 -3.26 -17.47 9.26
N GLU A 300 -3.53 -18.07 10.41
CA GLU A 300 -3.94 -19.46 10.52
C GLU A 300 -5.17 -19.78 9.64
N ASN A 301 -6.11 -18.84 9.53
CA ASN A 301 -7.32 -18.93 8.70
C ASN A 301 -7.14 -18.34 7.28
N GLY A 302 -5.99 -17.72 6.97
CA GLY A 302 -5.74 -17.06 5.69
C GLY A 302 -6.60 -15.79 5.48
N PHE A 303 -6.37 -15.11 4.33
CA PHE A 303 -7.21 -14.00 3.86
C PHE A 303 -7.89 -14.48 2.57
N ASN A 304 -9.08 -15.07 2.72
CA ASN A 304 -9.80 -15.76 1.64
C ASN A 304 -10.74 -14.81 0.87
N LEU A 305 -11.49 -15.36 -0.09
CA LEU A 305 -12.43 -14.59 -0.91
C LEU A 305 -13.53 -13.92 -0.08
N ASP A 306 -14.07 -14.63 0.92
CA ASP A 306 -15.12 -14.08 1.79
C ASP A 306 -14.60 -12.92 2.60
N THR A 307 -13.35 -13.01 3.08
CA THR A 307 -12.66 -11.93 3.81
C THR A 307 -12.45 -10.71 2.92
N HIS A 308 -12.03 -10.91 1.65
CA HIS A 308 -11.95 -9.81 0.68
C HIS A 308 -13.30 -9.17 0.42
N THR A 309 -14.34 -9.99 0.22
CA THR A 309 -15.71 -9.50 -0.01
C THR A 309 -16.22 -8.69 1.17
N GLN A 310 -15.95 -9.14 2.39
CA GLN A 310 -16.31 -8.42 3.62
C GLN A 310 -15.58 -7.08 3.72
N LEU A 311 -14.26 -7.07 3.46
CA LEU A 311 -13.47 -5.84 3.45
C LEU A 311 -14.00 -4.84 2.41
N PHE A 312 -14.31 -5.29 1.19
CA PHE A 312 -14.83 -4.40 0.14
C PHE A 312 -16.18 -3.81 0.50
N LYS A 313 -17.08 -4.58 1.14
CA LYS A 313 -18.34 -4.04 1.66
C LYS A 313 -18.12 -2.92 2.68
N LEU A 314 -17.18 -3.09 3.60
CA LEU A 314 -16.85 -2.05 4.58
C LEU A 314 -16.26 -0.81 3.91
N ILE A 315 -15.40 -0.97 2.90
CA ILE A 315 -14.86 0.15 2.12
C ILE A 315 -15.99 0.92 1.39
N HIS A 316 -16.98 0.22 0.83
CA HIS A 316 -18.15 0.89 0.25
C HIS A 316 -18.93 1.68 1.29
N THR A 317 -19.13 1.11 2.49
CA THR A 317 -19.77 1.83 3.61
C THR A 317 -18.99 3.09 4.02
N LEU A 318 -17.65 3.03 4.09
CA LEU A 318 -16.82 4.23 4.32
C LEU A 318 -17.08 5.31 3.27
N THR A 319 -17.13 4.91 1.99
CA THR A 319 -17.37 5.82 0.86
C THR A 319 -18.77 6.44 0.92
N GLU A 320 -19.79 5.65 1.21
CA GLU A 320 -21.17 6.11 1.36
C GLU A 320 -21.36 7.06 2.55
N THR A 321 -20.54 6.92 3.59
CA THR A 321 -20.52 7.80 4.76
C THR A 321 -19.51 8.93 4.67
N ASN A 322 -19.01 9.26 3.45
CA ASN A 322 -18.07 10.34 3.14
C ASN A 322 -16.74 10.29 3.92
N LYS A 323 -16.28 9.10 4.28
CA LYS A 323 -14.97 8.90 4.91
C LYS A 323 -13.92 8.69 3.83
N LYS A 324 -12.84 9.47 3.86
CA LYS A 324 -11.77 9.37 2.85
C LYS A 324 -10.93 8.13 3.06
N MET A 325 -10.71 7.36 1.98
CA MET A 325 -9.86 6.19 2.05
C MET A 325 -8.96 6.02 0.82
N MET A 326 -7.85 5.32 1.03
CA MET A 326 -6.97 4.81 -0.02
C MET A 326 -6.71 3.33 0.22
N LEU A 327 -6.91 2.51 -0.81
CA LEU A 327 -6.64 1.07 -0.82
C LEU A 327 -5.53 0.74 -1.81
N SER A 328 -4.52 0.00 -1.37
CA SER A 328 -3.56 -0.68 -2.24
C SER A 328 -3.95 -2.15 -2.42
N ASN A 329 -3.93 -2.67 -3.64
CA ASN A 329 -4.19 -4.09 -3.89
C ASN A 329 -3.58 -4.57 -5.23
N ALA A 330 -3.68 -5.86 -5.52
CA ALA A 330 -3.32 -6.42 -6.82
C ALA A 330 -4.28 -5.93 -7.93
N ASP A 331 -3.73 -5.74 -9.12
CA ASP A 331 -4.50 -5.40 -10.32
C ASP A 331 -5.14 -6.67 -10.91
N VAL A 332 -6.23 -7.12 -10.31
CA VAL A 332 -6.96 -8.34 -10.68
C VAL A 332 -8.46 -8.07 -10.79
N SER A 333 -9.18 -8.91 -11.58
CA SER A 333 -10.62 -8.75 -11.80
C SER A 333 -11.41 -8.66 -10.51
N LEU A 334 -11.09 -9.50 -9.49
CA LEU A 334 -11.77 -9.45 -8.20
C LEU A 334 -11.74 -8.04 -7.57
N VAL A 335 -10.65 -7.31 -7.72
CA VAL A 335 -10.52 -5.94 -7.18
C VAL A 335 -11.21 -4.95 -8.12
N ARG A 336 -10.90 -4.98 -9.42
CA ARG A 336 -11.44 -4.02 -10.37
C ARG A 336 -12.97 -4.07 -10.46
N ASP A 337 -13.55 -5.28 -10.47
CA ASP A 337 -15.01 -5.45 -10.61
C ASP A 337 -15.78 -4.93 -9.38
N ASN A 338 -15.14 -4.88 -8.22
CA ASN A 338 -15.74 -4.32 -7.00
C ASN A 338 -15.69 -2.79 -6.93
N PHE A 339 -14.81 -2.11 -7.68
CA PHE A 339 -14.60 -0.67 -7.57
C PHE A 339 -14.91 0.07 -8.88
N THR A 340 -15.87 -0.40 -9.68
CA THR A 340 -16.22 0.11 -11.03
C THR A 340 -16.99 1.43 -11.04
N ASN A 341 -17.54 1.88 -9.90
CA ASN A 341 -18.39 3.05 -9.88
C ASN A 341 -17.59 4.38 -9.96
N LYS A 342 -18.27 5.46 -10.36
CA LYS A 342 -17.67 6.80 -10.49
C LYS A 342 -17.20 7.42 -9.16
N LYS A 343 -17.45 6.76 -8.03
CA LYS A 343 -17.00 7.22 -6.71
C LYS A 343 -15.55 6.88 -6.41
N TYR A 344 -14.90 6.05 -7.27
CA TYR A 344 -13.52 5.61 -7.07
C TYR A 344 -12.61 6.04 -8.21
N ASN A 345 -11.46 6.57 -7.85
CA ASN A 345 -10.34 6.81 -8.75
C ASN A 345 -9.37 5.62 -8.63
N ILE A 346 -9.01 4.97 -9.75
CA ILE A 346 -8.14 3.80 -9.77
C ILE A 346 -6.90 4.12 -10.60
N ASP A 347 -5.76 4.19 -9.95
CA ASP A 347 -4.45 4.36 -10.58
C ASP A 347 -3.71 3.02 -10.59
N SER A 348 -3.10 2.63 -11.73
CA SER A 348 -2.26 1.43 -11.82
C SER A 348 -0.79 1.80 -11.67
N ILE A 349 -0.07 1.06 -10.81
CA ILE A 349 1.36 1.24 -10.57
C ILE A 349 2.11 -0.05 -10.90
N LEU A 350 3.15 0.05 -11.74
CA LEU A 350 4.01 -1.08 -12.06
C LEU A 350 5.05 -1.29 -10.95
N CYS A 351 5.00 -2.45 -10.29
CA CYS A 351 5.87 -2.84 -9.18
C CYS A 351 6.73 -4.05 -9.54
N LYS A 352 7.93 -4.16 -8.94
CA LYS A 352 8.73 -5.39 -9.01
C LYS A 352 8.19 -6.42 -8.03
N ARG A 353 8.02 -7.67 -8.43
CA ARG A 353 7.66 -8.77 -7.52
C ARG A 353 8.84 -9.17 -6.63
N SER A 354 8.78 -8.83 -5.36
CA SER A 354 9.86 -9.11 -4.39
C SER A 354 10.06 -10.60 -4.06
N ILE A 355 9.11 -11.50 -4.38
CA ILE A 355 9.09 -12.88 -3.88
C ILE A 355 9.13 -13.96 -4.96
N ASN A 356 9.16 -13.61 -6.23
CA ASN A 356 9.21 -14.64 -7.27
C ASN A 356 10.62 -15.21 -7.43
N SER A 357 10.87 -16.39 -6.82
CA SER A 357 12.17 -17.08 -6.89
C SER A 357 12.51 -17.60 -8.29
N LYS A 358 11.50 -17.84 -9.13
CA LYS A 358 11.69 -18.35 -10.51
C LYS A 358 11.92 -17.25 -11.55
N LYS A 359 11.45 -16.01 -11.26
CA LYS A 359 11.61 -14.84 -12.14
C LYS A 359 11.79 -13.58 -11.25
N PRO A 360 13.01 -13.30 -10.75
CA PRO A 360 13.25 -12.20 -9.80
C PRO A 360 12.93 -10.80 -10.37
N ASP A 361 12.97 -10.62 -11.69
CA ASP A 361 12.67 -9.34 -12.36
C ASP A 361 11.21 -9.24 -12.85
N SER A 362 10.34 -10.18 -12.46
CA SER A 362 8.94 -10.11 -12.85
C SER A 362 8.29 -8.87 -12.26
N LYS A 363 7.58 -8.13 -13.10
CA LYS A 363 6.78 -6.98 -12.71
C LYS A 363 5.33 -7.41 -12.56
N THR A 364 4.61 -6.76 -11.68
CA THR A 364 3.16 -6.90 -11.51
C THR A 364 2.54 -5.52 -11.40
N ASN A 365 1.33 -5.37 -11.87
CA ASN A 365 0.58 -4.16 -11.63
C ASN A 365 -0.10 -4.25 -10.26
N GLU A 366 0.01 -3.17 -9.50
CA GLU A 366 -0.79 -2.91 -8.32
C GLU A 366 -1.76 -1.77 -8.63
N VAL A 367 -2.89 -1.73 -7.96
CA VAL A 367 -3.85 -0.63 -8.05
C VAL A 367 -3.87 0.16 -6.75
N ILE A 368 -3.97 1.47 -6.91
CA ILE A 368 -4.28 2.41 -5.84
C ILE A 368 -5.69 2.91 -6.09
N ILE A 369 -6.59 2.66 -5.15
CA ILE A 369 -8.01 3.01 -5.24
C ILE A 369 -8.32 4.07 -4.19
N LYS A 370 -8.88 5.20 -4.61
CA LYS A 370 -9.24 6.33 -3.75
C LYS A 370 -10.69 6.71 -3.98
N ASN A 371 -11.35 7.24 -2.95
CA ASN A 371 -12.71 7.78 -3.04
C ASN A 371 -12.77 9.31 -2.90
N TYR A 372 -11.66 9.99 -3.17
CA TYR A 372 -11.55 11.45 -3.10
C TYR A 372 -10.75 12.00 -4.28
#